data_ee6fb3d4f1121c4ebb5d2dec61def916
#
_entry.id   ee6fb3d4f1121c4ebb5d2dec61def916
#
_cell.length_a   1.000
_cell.length_b   1.000
_cell.length_c   1.000
_cell.angle_alpha   90.00
_cell.angle_beta   90.00
_cell.angle_gamma   90.00
#
_symmetry.space_group_name_H-M   'P 1'
#
loop_
_entity.id
_entity.type
_entity.pdbx_description
1 polymer ?
#
loop_
_entity_poly.entity_id
_entity_poly.type
_entity_poly.pdbx_seq_one_letter_code
_entity_poly.pdbx_strand_id
1 'polypeptide(L)'
;MVCLICMAALCGTLRAETIKGNGKVITKEYQFADFDEINFVGPAEFTYVQSEAAPSVTVTIDENLLPYLEVKVKGSELHVGPKTEGMLGRSKDLRPTVFKIKGNSKALEEVNLAGSGSFKADQMVRTKELELNLSGSGTMRIAMLQADELEGNVAGSGNLILKGKVREAKYNVAGSGDVKAEDCESEEVEGNVAGSGNLEVYAVRELTGNIVGSGDIFYKGDPKVKSSCIGSGKVRKR
;
A
#
# COMPACT_ATOMS: atom_id res chain seq x y z
N MET A 1 -25.77 41.71 -37.34
CA MET A 1 -26.40 41.29 -36.06
C MET A 1 -26.06 39.82 -35.90
N VAL A 2 -24.92 39.53 -35.24
CA VAL A 2 -24.36 38.17 -35.04
C VAL A 2 -24.75 37.74 -33.65
N CYS A 3 -25.59 36.71 -33.56
CA CYS A 3 -26.08 36.15 -32.31
C CYS A 3 -25.01 35.21 -31.72
N LEU A 4 -24.33 35.64 -30.64
CA LEU A 4 -23.35 34.85 -29.90
C LEU A 4 -24.13 33.94 -28.96
N ILE A 5 -24.27 32.65 -29.31
CA ILE A 5 -24.86 31.65 -28.44
C ILE A 5 -23.74 31.23 -27.43
N CYS A 6 -23.86 31.74 -26.19
CA CYS A 6 -23.09 31.28 -25.07
C CYS A 6 -23.48 29.82 -24.73
N MET A 7 -22.68 28.88 -25.15
CA MET A 7 -22.74 27.48 -24.73
C MET A 7 -22.12 27.38 -23.35
N ALA A 8 -22.95 27.59 -22.30
CA ALA A 8 -22.53 27.27 -20.91
C ALA A 8 -22.34 25.76 -20.79
N ALA A 9 -21.09 25.31 -20.84
CA ALA A 9 -20.71 23.94 -20.50
C ALA A 9 -21.06 23.72 -19.04
N LEU A 10 -22.16 23.02 -18.78
CA LEU A 10 -22.48 22.46 -17.47
C LEU A 10 -21.42 21.37 -17.15
N CYS A 11 -20.29 21.79 -16.58
CA CYS A 11 -19.33 20.89 -15.99
C CYS A 11 -19.94 20.37 -14.66
N GLY A 12 -20.89 19.45 -14.77
CA GLY A 12 -21.44 18.74 -13.63
C GLY A 12 -20.31 17.96 -12.97
N THR A 13 -19.85 18.40 -11.78
CA THR A 13 -18.96 17.63 -10.95
C THR A 13 -19.70 16.35 -10.53
N LEU A 14 -19.41 15.25 -11.21
CA LEU A 14 -19.89 13.92 -10.88
C LEU A 14 -19.25 13.49 -9.56
N ARG A 15 -19.81 13.95 -8.43
CA ARG A 15 -19.42 13.46 -7.11
C ARG A 15 -19.95 12.03 -6.93
N ALA A 16 -19.08 11.13 -6.47
CA ALA A 16 -19.52 9.82 -6.00
C ALA A 16 -20.52 10.01 -4.84
N GLU A 17 -21.60 9.24 -4.85
CA GLU A 17 -22.56 9.22 -3.73
C GLU A 17 -21.85 8.72 -2.47
N THR A 18 -21.88 9.55 -1.40
CA THR A 18 -21.25 9.20 -0.12
C THR A 18 -22.27 8.48 0.77
N ILE A 19 -21.90 7.28 1.26
CA ILE A 19 -22.70 6.53 2.24
C ILE A 19 -21.95 6.50 3.56
N LYS A 20 -22.58 7.03 4.62
CA LYS A 20 -22.01 7.01 5.98
C LYS A 20 -22.44 5.75 6.72
N GLY A 21 -21.54 5.21 7.52
CA GLY A 21 -21.83 4.12 8.46
C GLY A 21 -22.89 4.53 9.49
N ASN A 22 -23.74 3.59 9.86
CA ASN A 22 -24.85 3.81 10.81
C ASN A 22 -24.47 3.50 12.26
N GLY A 23 -23.23 3.12 12.53
CA GLY A 23 -22.74 2.76 13.87
C GLY A 23 -23.12 1.35 14.34
N LYS A 24 -23.96 0.62 13.60
CA LYS A 24 -24.25 -0.79 13.89
C LYS A 24 -23.19 -1.66 13.22
N VAL A 25 -22.19 -2.06 14.00
CA VAL A 25 -21.05 -2.82 13.50
C VAL A 25 -21.38 -4.30 13.46
N ILE A 26 -21.12 -4.94 12.33
CA ILE A 26 -21.24 -6.38 12.12
C ILE A 26 -19.92 -6.98 11.69
N THR A 27 -19.74 -8.27 11.95
CA THR A 27 -18.57 -9.04 11.51
C THR A 27 -19.04 -10.16 10.60
N LYS A 28 -18.43 -10.27 9.42
CA LYS A 28 -18.69 -11.33 8.46
C LYS A 28 -17.42 -12.04 8.11
N GLU A 29 -17.45 -13.37 8.15
CA GLU A 29 -16.35 -14.24 7.74
C GLU A 29 -16.61 -14.78 6.34
N TYR A 30 -15.53 -14.87 5.55
CA TYR A 30 -15.51 -15.42 4.22
C TYR A 30 -14.42 -16.49 4.16
N GLN A 31 -14.76 -17.65 3.58
CA GLN A 31 -13.82 -18.70 3.27
C GLN A 31 -13.51 -18.64 1.78
N PHE A 32 -12.24 -18.67 1.41
CA PHE A 32 -11.82 -18.58 0.03
C PHE A 32 -10.87 -19.74 -0.34
N ALA A 33 -10.64 -19.89 -1.64
CA ALA A 33 -9.46 -20.57 -2.14
C ALA A 33 -8.21 -19.78 -1.69
N ASP A 34 -7.03 -20.40 -1.83
CA ASP A 34 -5.78 -19.72 -1.46
C ASP A 34 -5.57 -18.47 -2.32
N PHE A 35 -4.92 -17.48 -1.73
CA PHE A 35 -4.52 -16.24 -2.39
C PHE A 35 -3.14 -15.81 -1.87
N ASP A 36 -2.38 -15.16 -2.70
CA ASP A 36 -1.03 -14.62 -2.43
C ASP A 36 -0.94 -13.11 -2.73
N GLU A 37 -1.97 -12.56 -3.39
CA GLU A 37 -2.10 -11.14 -3.69
C GLU A 37 -3.25 -10.52 -2.90
N ILE A 38 -3.04 -9.34 -2.32
CA ILE A 38 -4.05 -8.59 -1.56
C ILE A 38 -4.20 -7.19 -2.15
N ASN A 39 -5.39 -6.89 -2.66
CA ASN A 39 -5.75 -5.59 -3.17
C ASN A 39 -6.90 -5.01 -2.34
N PHE A 40 -6.65 -3.92 -1.60
CA PHE A 40 -7.71 -3.28 -0.85
C PHE A 40 -7.71 -1.76 -0.98
N VAL A 41 -8.92 -1.21 -0.99
CA VAL A 41 -9.17 0.20 -1.27
C VAL A 41 -9.97 0.83 -0.14
N GLY A 42 -9.53 2.00 0.33
CA GLY A 42 -10.24 2.80 1.32
C GLY A 42 -9.56 2.87 2.68
N PRO A 43 -10.31 3.18 3.76
CA PRO A 43 -9.76 3.45 5.09
C PRO A 43 -9.67 2.20 5.98
N ALA A 44 -9.61 1.00 5.41
CA ALA A 44 -9.60 -0.24 6.17
C ALA A 44 -8.31 -0.44 6.98
N GLU A 45 -8.44 -1.01 8.19
CA GLU A 45 -7.32 -1.58 8.93
C GLU A 45 -7.21 -3.07 8.60
N PHE A 46 -6.26 -3.45 7.76
CA PHE A 46 -6.01 -4.84 7.37
C PHE A 46 -4.93 -5.46 8.27
N THR A 47 -5.25 -6.54 8.96
CA THR A 47 -4.29 -7.38 9.70
C THR A 47 -4.11 -8.69 8.97
N TYR A 48 -2.88 -9.00 8.59
CA TYR A 48 -2.53 -10.21 7.85
C TYR A 48 -1.71 -11.18 8.70
N VAL A 49 -1.92 -12.47 8.49
CA VAL A 49 -1.15 -13.56 9.07
C VAL A 49 -0.84 -14.59 7.98
N GLN A 50 0.44 -14.87 7.72
CA GLN A 50 0.83 -16.00 6.89
C GLN A 50 0.64 -17.30 7.69
N SER A 51 -0.10 -18.26 7.15
CA SER A 51 -0.50 -19.46 7.89
C SER A 51 -0.88 -20.61 6.97
N GLU A 52 -0.56 -21.83 7.35
CA GLU A 52 -1.00 -23.06 6.68
C GLU A 52 -2.48 -23.39 6.91
N ALA A 53 -3.18 -22.64 7.76
CA ALA A 53 -4.62 -22.79 7.96
C ALA A 53 -5.39 -22.44 6.67
N ALA A 54 -6.62 -22.95 6.59
CA ALA A 54 -7.50 -22.62 5.46
C ALA A 54 -7.64 -21.10 5.31
N PRO A 55 -7.48 -20.56 4.09
CA PRO A 55 -7.55 -19.12 3.86
C PRO A 55 -8.91 -18.55 4.23
N SER A 56 -8.89 -17.51 5.02
CA SER A 56 -10.12 -16.84 5.46
C SER A 56 -9.94 -15.33 5.53
N VAL A 57 -11.03 -14.61 5.38
CA VAL A 57 -11.08 -13.16 5.53
C VAL A 57 -12.27 -12.78 6.41
N THR A 58 -12.00 -12.10 7.50
CA THR A 58 -13.03 -11.57 8.40
C THR A 58 -13.12 -10.06 8.22
N VAL A 59 -14.29 -9.57 7.89
CA VAL A 59 -14.58 -8.14 7.71
C VAL A 59 -15.49 -7.65 8.81
N THR A 60 -15.10 -6.60 9.51
CA THR A 60 -15.88 -5.89 10.51
C THR A 60 -16.16 -4.48 10.02
N ILE A 61 -17.42 -4.16 9.78
CA ILE A 61 -17.87 -2.90 9.18
C ILE A 61 -19.28 -2.56 9.63
N ASP A 62 -19.74 -1.31 9.43
CA ASP A 62 -21.12 -0.92 9.62
C ASP A 62 -22.07 -1.73 8.73
N GLU A 63 -23.17 -2.23 9.32
CA GLU A 63 -24.16 -3.10 8.67
C GLU A 63 -24.67 -2.53 7.33
N ASN A 64 -24.98 -1.24 7.31
CA ASN A 64 -25.53 -0.56 6.14
C ASN A 64 -24.51 -0.38 4.99
N LEU A 65 -23.22 -0.54 5.24
CA LEU A 65 -22.18 -0.43 4.21
C LEU A 65 -21.84 -1.78 3.55
N LEU A 66 -22.10 -2.90 4.23
CA LEU A 66 -21.78 -4.23 3.73
C LEU A 66 -22.36 -4.53 2.33
N PRO A 67 -23.60 -4.11 1.97
CA PRO A 67 -24.14 -4.33 0.62
C PRO A 67 -23.32 -3.66 -0.50
N TYR A 68 -22.58 -2.60 -0.19
CA TYR A 68 -21.76 -1.81 -1.12
C TYR A 68 -20.29 -2.19 -1.10
N LEU A 69 -19.88 -3.11 -0.22
CA LEU A 69 -18.54 -3.64 -0.15
C LEU A 69 -18.43 -4.91 -1.00
N GLU A 70 -17.38 -4.99 -1.81
CA GLU A 70 -16.97 -6.21 -2.50
C GLU A 70 -15.85 -6.89 -1.72
N VAL A 71 -16.00 -8.18 -1.47
CA VAL A 71 -14.96 -9.05 -0.90
C VAL A 71 -14.96 -10.32 -1.74
N LYS A 72 -13.93 -10.52 -2.56
CA LYS A 72 -13.83 -11.66 -3.48
C LYS A 72 -12.39 -12.06 -3.70
N VAL A 73 -12.19 -13.33 -4.02
CA VAL A 73 -10.93 -13.84 -4.60
C VAL A 73 -11.18 -14.16 -6.07
N LYS A 74 -10.28 -13.68 -6.94
CA LYS A 74 -10.27 -13.97 -8.37
C LYS A 74 -8.85 -14.37 -8.78
N GLY A 75 -8.68 -15.62 -9.20
CA GLY A 75 -7.33 -16.19 -9.36
C GLY A 75 -6.68 -16.30 -8.00
N SER A 76 -5.50 -15.68 -7.84
CA SER A 76 -4.76 -15.56 -6.58
C SER A 76 -4.97 -14.21 -5.86
N GLU A 77 -5.76 -13.28 -6.42
CA GLU A 77 -5.97 -11.93 -5.89
C GLU A 77 -7.20 -11.88 -4.97
N LEU A 78 -6.98 -11.52 -3.69
CA LEU A 78 -8.03 -11.07 -2.78
C LEU A 78 -8.32 -9.59 -3.02
N HIS A 79 -9.53 -9.27 -3.45
CA HIS A 79 -10.00 -7.89 -3.58
C HIS A 79 -10.96 -7.52 -2.45
N VAL A 80 -10.69 -6.39 -1.77
CA VAL A 80 -11.60 -5.78 -0.78
C VAL A 80 -11.73 -4.28 -1.06
N GLY A 81 -12.92 -3.85 -1.44
CA GLY A 81 -13.16 -2.45 -1.77
C GLY A 81 -14.60 -2.13 -2.07
N PRO A 82 -14.93 -0.86 -2.35
CA PRO A 82 -16.26 -0.48 -2.78
C PRO A 82 -16.67 -1.20 -4.07
N LYS A 83 -17.89 -1.71 -4.13
CA LYS A 83 -18.45 -2.27 -5.37
C LYS A 83 -18.46 -1.23 -6.47
N THR A 84 -18.05 -1.66 -7.65
CA THR A 84 -18.12 -0.86 -8.87
C THR A 84 -19.43 -1.18 -9.58
N GLU A 85 -20.29 -0.19 -9.80
CA GLU A 85 -21.59 -0.34 -10.44
C GLU A 85 -21.65 0.35 -11.81
N GLY A 86 -22.35 -0.30 -12.73
CA GLY A 86 -22.64 0.22 -14.08
C GLY A 86 -21.47 0.20 -15.06
N MET A 87 -21.78 0.51 -16.33
CA MET A 87 -20.84 0.51 -17.46
C MET A 87 -19.69 1.54 -17.30
N LEU A 88 -19.86 2.57 -16.47
CA LEU A 88 -18.86 3.63 -16.22
C LEU A 88 -18.00 3.36 -14.99
N GLY A 89 -18.10 2.18 -14.37
CA GLY A 89 -17.27 1.80 -13.24
C GLY A 89 -17.38 2.73 -12.02
N ARG A 90 -18.58 3.20 -11.70
CA ARG A 90 -18.79 4.12 -10.55
C ARG A 90 -18.80 3.33 -9.25
N SER A 91 -18.02 3.78 -8.29
CA SER A 91 -18.07 3.29 -6.90
C SER A 91 -18.66 4.36 -5.99
N LYS A 92 -19.28 3.94 -4.88
CA LYS A 92 -19.75 4.85 -3.83
C LYS A 92 -18.61 5.20 -2.89
N ASP A 93 -18.60 6.42 -2.35
CA ASP A 93 -17.67 6.84 -1.29
C ASP A 93 -18.19 6.31 0.04
N LEU A 94 -17.60 5.22 0.53
CA LEU A 94 -17.99 4.58 1.79
C LEU A 94 -17.23 5.22 2.95
N ARG A 95 -17.98 5.73 3.94
CA ARG A 95 -17.42 6.33 5.16
C ARG A 95 -17.81 5.51 6.39
N PRO A 96 -17.11 4.42 6.68
CA PRO A 96 -17.38 3.57 7.81
C PRO A 96 -17.01 4.26 9.13
N THR A 97 -17.71 3.88 10.22
CA THR A 97 -17.29 4.21 11.58
C THR A 97 -16.22 3.25 12.08
N VAL A 98 -16.26 2.00 11.60
CA VAL A 98 -15.27 0.95 11.83
C VAL A 98 -15.09 0.18 10.52
N PHE A 99 -13.85 -0.03 10.09
CA PHE A 99 -13.55 -0.92 8.97
C PHE A 99 -12.26 -1.69 9.26
N LYS A 100 -12.44 -2.93 9.73
CA LYS A 100 -11.33 -3.83 10.04
C LYS A 100 -11.42 -5.09 9.20
N ILE A 101 -10.28 -5.53 8.72
CA ILE A 101 -10.12 -6.76 7.96
C ILE A 101 -9.06 -7.60 8.65
N LYS A 102 -9.33 -8.89 8.82
CA LYS A 102 -8.32 -9.88 9.20
C LYS A 102 -8.30 -10.94 8.11
N GLY A 103 -7.11 -11.23 7.59
CA GLY A 103 -6.95 -12.23 6.54
C GLY A 103 -5.76 -13.13 6.81
N ASN A 104 -5.85 -14.37 6.34
CA ASN A 104 -4.73 -15.30 6.33
C ASN A 104 -4.66 -16.03 5.00
N SER A 105 -3.44 -16.33 4.56
CA SER A 105 -3.12 -17.19 3.42
C SER A 105 -1.78 -17.88 3.62
N LYS A 106 -1.44 -18.85 2.76
CA LYS A 106 -0.19 -19.61 2.87
C LYS A 106 1.02 -18.81 2.38
N ALA A 107 0.81 -17.97 1.36
CA ALA A 107 1.82 -17.14 0.78
C ALA A 107 1.37 -15.68 0.74
N LEU A 108 2.32 -14.75 0.62
CA LEU A 108 2.08 -13.34 0.35
C LEU A 108 3.15 -12.88 -0.63
N GLU A 109 2.74 -12.48 -1.83
CA GLU A 109 3.63 -12.03 -2.91
C GLU A 109 3.37 -10.58 -3.28
N GLU A 110 2.12 -10.10 -3.12
CA GLU A 110 1.79 -8.72 -3.44
C GLU A 110 0.75 -8.11 -2.48
N VAL A 111 0.95 -6.85 -2.11
CA VAL A 111 -0.04 -6.05 -1.36
C VAL A 111 -0.22 -4.69 -2.01
N ASN A 112 -1.43 -4.43 -2.47
CA ASN A 112 -1.86 -3.15 -3.02
C ASN A 112 -2.81 -2.44 -2.04
N LEU A 113 -2.40 -1.28 -1.54
CA LEU A 113 -3.24 -0.39 -0.75
C LEU A 113 -3.46 0.92 -1.49
N ALA A 114 -4.71 1.21 -1.82
CA ALA A 114 -5.10 2.51 -2.34
C ALA A 114 -5.99 3.26 -1.34
N GLY A 115 -5.55 4.45 -0.89
CA GLY A 115 -6.31 5.30 0.03
C GLY A 115 -5.58 5.64 1.32
N SER A 116 -6.33 5.66 2.44
CA SER A 116 -5.83 6.06 3.77
C SER A 116 -5.82 4.92 4.80
N GLY A 117 -6.06 3.71 4.36
CA GLY A 117 -6.08 2.53 5.20
C GLY A 117 -4.71 2.14 5.75
N SER A 118 -4.68 1.03 6.48
CA SER A 118 -3.43 0.45 6.96
C SER A 118 -3.38 -1.05 6.71
N PHE A 119 -2.20 -1.54 6.35
CA PHE A 119 -1.87 -2.96 6.30
C PHE A 119 -0.82 -3.28 7.36
N LYS A 120 -1.02 -4.36 8.09
CA LYS A 120 -0.03 -4.82 9.05
C LYS A 120 0.10 -6.35 9.06
N ALA A 121 1.35 -6.81 9.09
CA ALA A 121 1.73 -8.18 9.37
C ALA A 121 2.69 -8.15 10.57
N ASP A 122 2.20 -8.54 11.75
CA ASP A 122 2.99 -8.52 12.98
C ASP A 122 3.72 -9.86 13.22
N GLN A 123 3.39 -10.90 12.44
CA GLN A 123 4.04 -12.21 12.46
C GLN A 123 5.01 -12.32 11.27
N MET A 124 5.80 -13.41 11.28
CA MET A 124 6.75 -13.70 10.22
C MET A 124 6.05 -13.85 8.87
N VAL A 125 6.56 -13.10 7.89
CA VAL A 125 6.25 -13.25 6.47
C VAL A 125 7.48 -13.79 5.76
N ARG A 126 7.34 -14.96 5.13
CA ARG A 126 8.39 -15.58 4.32
C ARG A 126 7.92 -15.76 2.90
N THR A 127 8.69 -15.24 1.97
CA THR A 127 8.41 -15.38 0.54
C THR A 127 9.71 -15.32 -0.26
N LYS A 128 9.66 -15.64 -1.54
CA LYS A 128 10.78 -15.38 -2.45
C LYS A 128 10.75 -13.93 -2.90
N GLU A 129 9.60 -13.48 -3.37
CA GLU A 129 9.39 -12.16 -3.91
C GLU A 129 8.23 -11.51 -3.16
N LEU A 130 8.35 -10.21 -2.84
CA LEU A 130 7.29 -9.43 -2.22
C LEU A 130 7.22 -8.05 -2.89
N GLU A 131 6.05 -7.72 -3.39
CA GLU A 131 5.75 -6.39 -3.92
C GLU A 131 4.75 -5.65 -3.01
N LEU A 132 5.08 -4.42 -2.61
CA LEU A 132 4.26 -3.59 -1.73
C LEU A 132 3.96 -2.26 -2.40
N ASN A 133 2.72 -2.07 -2.80
CA ASN A 133 2.26 -0.89 -3.52
C ASN A 133 1.33 -0.05 -2.65
N LEU A 134 1.80 1.12 -2.22
CA LEU A 134 1.04 2.07 -1.41
C LEU A 134 0.74 3.34 -2.23
N SER A 135 -0.53 3.55 -2.53
CA SER A 135 -1.01 4.74 -3.20
C SER A 135 -1.94 5.55 -2.28
N GLY A 136 -1.56 6.78 -1.97
CA GLY A 136 -2.33 7.68 -1.10
C GLY A 136 -1.61 8.07 0.19
N SER A 137 -2.32 8.02 1.32
CA SER A 137 -1.81 8.47 2.64
C SER A 137 -1.84 7.35 3.70
N GLY A 138 -2.00 6.12 3.28
CA GLY A 138 -2.07 4.96 4.14
C GLY A 138 -0.72 4.57 4.77
N THR A 139 -0.73 3.47 5.52
CA THR A 139 0.48 2.91 6.11
C THR A 139 0.53 1.40 5.90
N MET A 140 1.66 0.89 5.41
CA MET A 140 1.95 -0.54 5.40
C MET A 140 3.06 -0.86 6.40
N ARG A 141 2.89 -1.92 7.18
CA ARG A 141 3.88 -2.37 8.16
C ARG A 141 4.04 -3.88 8.14
N ILE A 142 5.28 -4.34 7.99
CA ILE A 142 5.66 -5.74 8.18
C ILE A 142 6.72 -5.79 9.27
N ALA A 143 6.41 -6.46 10.38
CA ALA A 143 7.26 -6.46 11.56
C ALA A 143 8.37 -7.51 11.52
N MET A 144 8.20 -8.58 10.73
CA MET A 144 9.19 -9.65 10.56
C MET A 144 9.11 -10.18 9.12
N LEU A 145 10.02 -9.73 8.26
CA LEU A 145 10.11 -10.12 6.85
C LEU A 145 11.35 -10.98 6.61
N GLN A 146 11.20 -12.03 5.84
CA GLN A 146 12.29 -12.78 5.24
C GLN A 146 11.94 -13.01 3.77
N ALA A 147 12.68 -12.38 2.85
CA ALA A 147 12.46 -12.52 1.42
C ALA A 147 13.79 -12.57 0.65
N ASP A 148 13.78 -13.10 -0.57
CA ASP A 148 14.92 -12.96 -1.46
C ASP A 148 14.85 -11.59 -2.15
N GLU A 149 13.70 -11.20 -2.66
CA GLU A 149 13.49 -9.95 -3.38
C GLU A 149 12.30 -9.16 -2.78
N LEU A 150 12.48 -7.85 -2.66
CA LEU A 150 11.46 -6.93 -2.17
C LEU A 150 11.39 -5.70 -3.06
N GLU A 151 10.19 -5.38 -3.55
CA GLU A 151 9.92 -4.09 -4.16
C GLU A 151 8.89 -3.31 -3.32
N GLY A 152 9.24 -2.10 -2.91
CA GLY A 152 8.38 -1.20 -2.12
C GLY A 152 8.11 0.10 -2.86
N ASN A 153 6.86 0.33 -3.25
CA ASN A 153 6.43 1.49 -4.03
C ASN A 153 5.50 2.37 -3.19
N VAL A 154 5.88 3.63 -2.97
CA VAL A 154 5.07 4.62 -2.26
C VAL A 154 4.75 5.79 -3.19
N ALA A 155 3.49 5.95 -3.54
CA ALA A 155 2.98 7.07 -4.34
C ALA A 155 2.03 7.94 -3.49
N GLY A 156 2.45 9.16 -3.15
CA GLY A 156 1.67 10.10 -2.34
C GLY A 156 2.36 10.48 -1.03
N SER A 157 1.66 10.36 0.10
CA SER A 157 2.14 10.77 1.43
C SER A 157 2.09 9.64 2.46
N GLY A 158 1.94 8.41 2.02
CA GLY A 158 1.87 7.23 2.89
C GLY A 158 3.22 6.79 3.43
N ASN A 159 3.21 5.82 4.35
CA ASN A 159 4.40 5.28 4.97
C ASN A 159 4.51 3.78 4.79
N LEU A 160 5.71 3.31 4.41
CA LEU A 160 6.06 1.90 4.37
C LEU A 160 7.09 1.62 5.49
N ILE A 161 6.79 0.70 6.40
CA ILE A 161 7.61 0.38 7.57
C ILE A 161 7.95 -1.10 7.56
N LEU A 162 9.22 -1.43 7.43
CA LEU A 162 9.70 -2.78 7.24
C LEU A 162 10.79 -3.15 8.25
N LYS A 163 10.69 -4.38 8.77
CA LYS A 163 11.73 -4.98 9.61
C LYS A 163 11.96 -6.42 9.18
N GLY A 164 13.21 -6.84 9.21
CA GLY A 164 13.57 -8.21 8.85
C GLY A 164 14.87 -8.34 8.08
N LYS A 165 14.87 -9.27 7.11
CA LYS A 165 16.03 -9.53 6.26
C LYS A 165 15.61 -9.87 4.84
N VAL A 166 16.28 -9.23 3.87
CA VAL A 166 16.04 -9.39 2.43
C VAL A 166 17.38 -9.50 1.72
N ARG A 167 17.48 -10.23 0.63
CA ARG A 167 18.70 -10.26 -0.18
C ARG A 167 18.80 -9.00 -1.05
N GLU A 168 17.78 -8.71 -1.84
CA GLU A 168 17.73 -7.55 -2.72
C GLU A 168 16.46 -6.72 -2.43
N ALA A 169 16.63 -5.42 -2.21
CA ALA A 169 15.52 -4.53 -1.94
C ALA A 169 15.53 -3.33 -2.90
N LYS A 170 14.39 -3.06 -3.51
CA LYS A 170 14.17 -1.88 -4.34
C LYS A 170 13.04 -1.04 -3.77
N TYR A 171 13.30 0.26 -3.61
CA TYR A 171 12.33 1.20 -3.07
C TYR A 171 12.14 2.39 -4.01
N ASN A 172 10.88 2.69 -4.29
CA ASN A 172 10.48 3.82 -5.12
C ASN A 172 9.52 4.73 -4.33
N VAL A 173 9.92 5.97 -4.10
CA VAL A 173 9.12 6.97 -3.41
C VAL A 173 8.79 8.11 -4.38
N ALA A 174 7.51 8.29 -4.68
CA ALA A 174 7.01 9.37 -5.52
C ALA A 174 6.05 10.25 -4.70
N GLY A 175 6.50 11.45 -4.32
CA GLY A 175 5.73 12.39 -3.50
C GLY A 175 6.41 12.78 -2.19
N SER A 176 5.66 12.73 -1.09
CA SER A 176 6.11 13.15 0.25
C SER A 176 6.03 12.02 1.28
N GLY A 177 5.73 10.81 0.85
CA GLY A 177 5.68 9.63 1.72
C GLY A 177 7.08 9.14 2.10
N ASP A 178 7.17 8.31 3.14
CA ASP A 178 8.43 7.80 3.64
C ASP A 178 8.48 6.25 3.58
N VAL A 179 9.69 5.73 3.32
CA VAL A 179 10.01 4.32 3.52
C VAL A 179 10.99 4.20 4.70
N LYS A 180 10.59 3.44 5.73
CA LYS A 180 11.38 3.16 6.93
C LYS A 180 11.76 1.69 6.98
N ALA A 181 12.89 1.37 6.35
CA ALA A 181 13.47 0.04 6.25
C ALA A 181 14.85 -0.07 6.92
N GLU A 182 15.16 0.85 7.86
CA GLU A 182 16.43 0.85 8.58
C GLU A 182 16.61 -0.34 9.55
N ASP A 183 15.53 -1.08 9.82
CA ASP A 183 15.53 -2.33 10.57
C ASP A 183 15.28 -3.56 9.66
N CYS A 184 15.34 -3.38 8.33
CA CYS A 184 15.29 -4.43 7.32
C CYS A 184 16.66 -4.54 6.66
N GLU A 185 17.48 -5.49 7.15
CA GLU A 185 18.82 -5.72 6.62
C GLU A 185 18.73 -6.26 5.20
N SER A 186 19.39 -5.60 4.23
CA SER A 186 19.42 -6.01 2.83
C SER A 186 20.87 -6.08 2.34
N GLU A 187 21.20 -7.09 1.52
CA GLU A 187 22.54 -7.16 0.93
C GLU A 187 22.72 -6.05 -0.10
N GLU A 188 21.77 -5.90 -0.99
CA GLU A 188 21.76 -4.88 -2.03
C GLU A 188 20.48 -4.04 -1.94
N VAL A 189 20.64 -2.73 -2.06
CA VAL A 189 19.52 -1.78 -2.03
C VAL A 189 19.59 -0.84 -3.22
N GLU A 190 18.47 -0.72 -3.95
CA GLU A 190 18.20 0.34 -4.89
C GLU A 190 17.13 1.27 -4.33
N GLY A 191 17.44 2.56 -4.18
CA GLY A 191 16.52 3.58 -3.67
C GLY A 191 16.31 4.71 -4.67
N ASN A 192 15.05 4.95 -5.04
CA ASN A 192 14.66 6.01 -5.95
C ASN A 192 13.67 6.94 -5.25
N VAL A 193 14.01 8.22 -5.12
CA VAL A 193 13.17 9.24 -4.47
C VAL A 193 12.88 10.36 -5.47
N ALA A 194 11.61 10.54 -5.80
CA ALA A 194 11.11 11.63 -6.64
C ALA A 194 10.14 12.50 -5.82
N GLY A 195 10.61 13.64 -5.31
CA GLY A 195 9.81 14.55 -4.48
C GLY A 195 10.51 14.97 -3.19
N SER A 196 9.77 14.95 -2.08
CA SER A 196 10.24 15.41 -0.76
C SER A 196 10.18 14.31 0.31
N GLY A 197 9.76 13.10 -0.04
CA GLY A 197 9.74 11.95 0.86
C GLY A 197 11.14 11.44 1.17
N ASN A 198 11.28 10.62 2.21
CA ASN A 198 12.56 10.08 2.63
C ASN A 198 12.60 8.56 2.55
N LEU A 199 13.80 8.04 2.36
CA LEU A 199 14.08 6.61 2.37
C LEU A 199 15.14 6.32 3.45
N GLU A 200 14.81 5.45 4.40
CA GLU A 200 15.71 4.98 5.45
C GLU A 200 15.96 3.50 5.26
N VAL A 201 17.20 3.09 5.00
CA VAL A 201 17.56 1.71 4.64
C VAL A 201 18.74 1.16 5.43
N TYR A 202 18.85 -0.16 5.45
CA TYR A 202 20.04 -0.86 5.90
C TYR A 202 20.60 -1.68 4.74
N ALA A 203 21.73 -1.24 4.19
CA ALA A 203 22.43 -1.91 3.10
C ALA A 203 23.78 -2.47 3.59
N VAL A 204 24.06 -3.73 3.25
CA VAL A 204 25.30 -4.42 3.68
C VAL A 204 26.38 -4.34 2.62
N ARG A 205 26.07 -4.63 1.35
CA ARG A 205 27.06 -4.74 0.25
C ARG A 205 27.04 -3.54 -0.70
N GLU A 206 25.87 -3.22 -1.24
CA GLU A 206 25.72 -2.15 -2.23
C GLU A 206 24.47 -1.32 -1.98
N LEU A 207 24.60 0.01 -2.16
CA LEU A 207 23.51 0.94 -2.18
C LEU A 207 23.59 1.80 -3.44
N THR A 208 22.55 1.72 -4.27
CA THR A 208 22.34 2.65 -5.38
C THR A 208 21.22 3.62 -5.02
N GLY A 209 21.53 4.91 -4.89
CA GLY A 209 20.56 5.95 -4.48
C GLY A 209 20.37 7.01 -5.55
N ASN A 210 19.14 7.16 -6.03
CA ASN A 210 18.76 8.17 -7.01
C ASN A 210 17.73 9.13 -6.42
N ILE A 211 18.02 10.43 -6.44
CA ILE A 211 17.14 11.45 -5.88
C ILE A 211 16.85 12.52 -6.94
N VAL A 212 15.56 12.81 -7.13
CA VAL A 212 15.09 13.94 -7.90
C VAL A 212 14.15 14.76 -7.00
N GLY A 213 14.66 15.87 -6.45
CA GLY A 213 13.88 16.72 -5.54
C GLY A 213 14.62 17.09 -4.26
N SER A 214 13.89 17.13 -3.15
CA SER A 214 14.38 17.58 -1.84
C SER A 214 14.41 16.48 -0.76
N GLY A 215 13.92 15.28 -1.07
CA GLY A 215 13.94 14.15 -0.15
C GLY A 215 15.35 13.60 0.05
N ASP A 216 15.58 12.89 1.15
CA ASP A 216 16.89 12.32 1.50
C ASP A 216 16.82 10.78 1.52
N ILE A 217 17.98 10.14 1.26
CA ILE A 217 18.20 8.72 1.51
C ILE A 217 19.18 8.59 2.68
N PHE A 218 18.71 8.01 3.78
CA PHE A 218 19.53 7.69 4.95
C PHE A 218 19.84 6.20 4.95
N TYR A 219 21.08 5.83 5.24
CA TYR A 219 21.45 4.41 5.27
C TYR A 219 22.29 4.03 6.49
N LYS A 220 22.09 2.80 6.96
CA LYS A 220 22.94 2.06 7.90
C LYS A 220 23.79 1.04 7.14
N GLY A 221 24.81 0.51 7.82
CA GLY A 221 25.74 -0.47 7.25
C GLY A 221 26.97 0.18 6.65
N ASP A 222 27.72 -0.61 5.89
CA ASP A 222 28.96 -0.16 5.24
C ASP A 222 29.04 -0.58 3.75
N PRO A 223 27.98 -0.25 2.97
CA PRO A 223 27.89 -0.64 1.57
C PRO A 223 28.81 0.18 0.68
N LYS A 224 29.08 -0.36 -0.52
CA LYS A 224 29.56 0.46 -1.62
C LYS A 224 28.43 1.35 -2.13
N VAL A 225 28.56 2.66 -1.97
CA VAL A 225 27.51 3.61 -2.34
C VAL A 225 27.74 4.17 -3.73
N LYS A 226 26.71 4.11 -4.57
CA LYS A 226 26.58 4.85 -5.83
C LYS A 226 25.39 5.79 -5.69
N SER A 227 25.53 7.06 -6.02
CA SER A 227 24.42 8.01 -5.90
C SER A 227 24.36 9.03 -7.02
N SER A 228 23.15 9.39 -7.40
CA SER A 228 22.84 10.48 -8.33
C SER A 228 21.76 11.37 -7.71
N CYS A 229 22.04 12.68 -7.58
CA CYS A 229 21.10 13.61 -6.94
C CYS A 229 20.88 14.82 -7.83
N ILE A 230 19.62 15.07 -8.15
CA ILE A 230 19.17 16.28 -8.86
C ILE A 230 18.23 17.05 -7.92
N GLY A 231 18.68 18.18 -7.39
CA GLY A 231 17.95 18.97 -6.39
C GLY A 231 18.73 19.18 -5.10
N SER A 232 18.01 19.30 -3.97
CA SER A 232 18.61 19.57 -2.65
C SER A 232 18.83 18.32 -1.79
N GLY A 233 18.25 17.20 -2.22
CA GLY A 233 18.31 15.92 -1.48
C GLY A 233 19.72 15.32 -1.46
N LYS A 234 19.97 14.46 -0.48
CA LYS A 234 21.29 13.85 -0.26
C LYS A 234 21.17 12.39 0.17
N VAL A 235 22.20 11.60 -0.20
CA VAL A 235 22.43 10.26 0.34
C VAL A 235 23.41 10.37 1.50
N ARG A 236 23.01 9.91 2.71
CA ARG A 236 23.79 10.12 3.96
C ARG A 236 23.82 8.86 4.81
N LYS A 237 24.98 8.57 5.36
CA LYS A 237 25.13 7.53 6.40
C LYS A 237 24.58 8.05 7.74
N ARG A 238 23.83 7.21 8.47
CA ARG A 238 23.43 7.41 9.87
C ARG A 238 24.43 6.79 10.84
#